data_3ad77e7333e01b0fe098c782541017a2
#
_entry.id   3ad77e7333e01b0fe098c782541017a2
#
_cell.length_a   1.000
_cell.length_b   1.000
_cell.length_c   1.000
_cell.angle_alpha   90.00
_cell.angle_beta   90.00
_cell.angle_gamma   90.00
#
_symmetry.space_group_name_H-M   'P 1'
#
loop_
_entity.id
_entity.type
_entity.pdbx_description
1 polymer ?
#
loop_
_entity_poly.entity_id
_entity_poly.type
_entity_poly.pdbx_seq_one_letter_code
_entity_poly.pdbx_strand_id
1 'polypeptide(L)'
;MAITNGYATLAQVKAALRITDSVDDTLLELATESASRAIDSYCNRVFYSTGLESTRDYSPTSSYLCDVDDITSITSISTIDDGTLISWTANDYQLEPLNGLADSQPVPFNKIRAIGSLGFEVENGEATVRITGVFGYES
;
A
#
# COMPACT_ATOMS: atom_id res chain seq x y z
N MET A 1 -1.97 20.55 17.13
CA MET A 1 -1.84 19.58 16.00
C MET A 1 -1.75 18.21 16.59
N ALA A 2 -2.28 17.20 15.94
CA ALA A 2 -2.16 15.82 16.38
C ALA A 2 -1.37 15.02 15.34
N ILE A 3 -0.63 13.99 15.79
CA ILE A 3 0.04 13.05 14.88
C ILE A 3 -1.04 12.23 14.18
N THR A 4 -1.06 12.28 12.86
CA THR A 4 -2.10 11.59 12.04
C THR A 4 -1.59 10.25 11.52
N ASN A 5 -0.42 10.24 10.89
CA ASN A 5 0.17 9.05 10.28
C ASN A 5 1.64 8.88 10.68
N GLY A 6 1.96 9.26 11.92
CA GLY A 6 3.30 9.12 12.46
C GLY A 6 3.61 7.68 12.86
N TYR A 7 4.88 7.30 12.72
CA TYR A 7 5.36 5.97 13.11
C TYR A 7 5.77 5.86 14.58
N ALA A 8 5.61 6.96 15.31
CA ALA A 8 5.72 7.01 16.77
C ALA A 8 4.61 7.91 17.33
N THR A 9 4.21 7.65 18.55
CA THR A 9 3.28 8.53 19.28
C THR A 9 4.05 9.65 19.99
N LEU A 10 3.38 10.75 20.27
CA LEU A 10 3.96 11.84 21.05
C LEU A 10 4.51 11.35 22.40
N ALA A 11 3.79 10.46 23.07
CA ALA A 11 4.22 9.88 24.35
C ALA A 11 5.53 9.08 24.22
N GLN A 12 5.68 8.30 23.15
CA GLN A 12 6.92 7.56 22.88
C GLN A 12 8.09 8.51 22.62
N VAL A 13 7.88 9.55 21.83
CA VAL A 13 8.91 10.55 21.53
C VAL A 13 9.33 11.29 22.80
N LYS A 14 8.37 11.76 23.59
CA LYS A 14 8.65 12.43 24.88
C LYS A 14 9.38 11.51 25.85
N ALA A 15 8.99 10.26 25.96
CA ALA A 15 9.67 9.28 26.80
C ALA A 15 11.13 9.06 26.37
N ALA A 16 11.38 8.94 25.07
CA ALA A 16 12.73 8.78 24.53
C ALA A 16 13.64 9.99 24.80
N LEU A 17 13.06 11.19 24.73
CA LEU A 17 13.75 12.47 24.97
C LEU A 17 13.75 12.89 26.45
N ARG A 18 13.05 12.16 27.33
CA ARG A 18 12.88 12.49 28.75
C ARG A 18 12.21 13.85 28.98
N ILE A 19 11.26 14.22 28.14
CA ILE A 19 10.48 15.45 28.24
C ILE A 19 9.19 15.16 29.02
N THR A 20 8.92 15.93 30.07
CA THR A 20 7.77 15.75 30.94
C THR A 20 6.74 16.86 30.84
N ASP A 21 7.11 18.01 30.30
CA ASP A 21 6.20 19.15 30.10
C ASP A 21 5.53 19.08 28.70
N SER A 22 4.66 20.04 28.42
CA SER A 22 3.89 20.12 27.16
C SER A 22 4.23 21.36 26.32
N VAL A 23 5.30 22.07 26.65
CA VAL A 23 5.65 23.32 25.97
C VAL A 23 5.95 23.09 24.50
N ASP A 24 6.66 22.03 24.18
CA ASP A 24 7.13 21.72 22.82
C ASP A 24 6.29 20.64 22.12
N ASP A 25 5.15 20.25 22.67
CA ASP A 25 4.33 19.15 22.12
C ASP A 25 4.01 19.34 20.63
N THR A 26 3.60 20.52 20.21
CA THR A 26 3.30 20.81 18.79
C THR A 26 4.51 20.67 17.89
N LEU A 27 5.69 21.07 18.35
CA LEU A 27 6.95 20.90 17.59
C LEU A 27 7.35 19.44 17.50
N LEU A 28 7.17 18.68 18.57
CA LEU A 28 7.45 17.24 18.59
C LEU A 28 6.49 16.46 17.67
N GLU A 29 5.22 16.84 17.64
CA GLU A 29 4.24 16.26 16.71
C GLU A 29 4.64 16.53 15.25
N LEU A 30 4.98 17.77 14.91
CA LEU A 30 5.42 18.17 13.58
C LEU A 30 6.70 17.43 13.18
N ALA A 31 7.67 17.33 14.08
CA ALA A 31 8.93 16.62 13.83
C ALA A 31 8.69 15.12 13.60
N THR A 32 7.79 14.52 14.35
CA THR A 32 7.41 13.10 14.20
C THR A 32 6.76 12.83 12.85
N GLU A 33 5.82 13.66 12.43
CA GLU A 33 5.19 13.55 11.10
C GLU A 33 6.22 13.73 9.98
N SER A 34 7.09 14.74 10.10
CA SER A 34 8.13 15.03 9.10
C SER A 34 9.13 13.88 8.99
N ALA A 35 9.57 13.32 10.12
CA ALA A 35 10.47 12.16 10.13
C ALA A 35 9.81 10.93 9.52
N SER A 36 8.53 10.71 9.78
CA SER A 36 7.76 9.60 9.20
C SER A 36 7.68 9.73 7.67
N ARG A 37 7.41 10.91 7.17
CA ARG A 37 7.40 11.18 5.71
C ARG A 37 8.78 11.05 5.08
N ALA A 38 9.84 11.41 5.81
CA ALA A 38 11.21 11.21 5.34
C ALA A 38 11.55 9.72 5.21
N ILE A 39 11.08 8.88 6.12
CA ILE A 39 11.21 7.41 6.04
C ILE A 39 10.48 6.87 4.81
N ASP A 40 9.24 7.31 4.57
CA ASP A 40 8.48 6.91 3.38
C ASP A 40 9.24 7.25 2.09
N SER A 41 9.76 8.47 2.01
CA SER A 41 10.52 8.93 0.83
C SER A 41 11.83 8.13 0.64
N TYR A 42 12.55 7.85 1.72
CA TYR A 42 13.78 7.08 1.67
C TYR A 42 13.54 5.63 1.21
N CYS A 43 12.49 4.99 1.75
CA CYS A 43 12.12 3.62 1.41
C CYS A 43 11.31 3.52 0.10
N ASN A 44 10.87 4.64 -0.46
CA ASN A 44 9.94 4.71 -1.58
C ASN A 44 8.68 3.84 -1.34
N ARG A 45 8.17 3.90 -0.12
CA ARG A 45 7.07 3.06 0.36
C ARG A 45 6.35 3.76 1.50
N VAL A 46 5.04 3.62 1.57
CA VAL A 46 4.22 4.17 2.66
C VAL A 46 3.91 3.05 3.65
N PHE A 47 4.28 3.24 4.91
CA PHE A 47 4.13 2.24 5.97
C PHE A 47 2.87 2.42 6.83
N TYR A 48 1.98 3.30 6.46
CA TYR A 48 0.68 3.44 7.11
C TYR A 48 -0.45 3.07 6.14
N SER A 49 -1.61 2.72 6.71
CA SER A 49 -2.84 2.56 5.96
C SER A 49 -3.91 3.46 6.56
N THR A 50 -4.68 4.11 5.70
CA THR A 50 -5.85 4.89 6.15
C THR A 50 -7.05 4.00 6.49
N GLY A 51 -6.97 2.71 6.14
CA GLY A 51 -8.09 1.78 6.23
C GLY A 51 -9.23 2.08 5.26
N LEU A 52 -9.06 3.10 4.42
CA LEU A 52 -10.07 3.50 3.45
C LEU A 52 -9.79 2.87 2.08
N GLU A 53 -10.87 2.43 1.45
CA GLU A 53 -10.84 1.89 0.10
C GLU A 53 -10.52 2.98 -0.92
N SER A 54 -9.69 2.66 -1.90
CA SER A 54 -9.41 3.54 -3.04
C SER A 54 -9.21 2.71 -4.31
N THR A 55 -9.36 3.37 -5.45
CA THR A 55 -9.18 2.75 -6.77
C THR A 55 -7.90 3.28 -7.39
N ARG A 56 -7.05 2.38 -7.88
CA ARG A 56 -5.79 2.70 -8.55
C ARG A 56 -5.66 1.90 -9.84
N ASP A 57 -5.04 2.53 -10.83
CA ASP A 57 -4.76 1.91 -12.12
C ASP A 57 -3.27 1.60 -12.24
N TYR A 58 -2.94 0.44 -12.83
CA TYR A 58 -1.57 -0.06 -12.96
C TYR A 58 -1.30 -0.54 -14.38
N SER A 59 -0.03 -0.45 -14.76
CA SER A 59 0.50 -1.08 -15.97
C SER A 59 1.14 -2.41 -15.60
N PRO A 60 0.69 -3.54 -16.15
CA PRO A 60 1.28 -4.84 -15.84
C PRO A 60 2.68 -4.97 -16.44
N THR A 61 3.53 -5.77 -15.79
CA THR A 61 4.88 -6.08 -16.27
C THR A 61 4.90 -7.20 -17.30
N SER A 62 3.91 -8.08 -17.25
CA SER A 62 3.72 -9.18 -18.20
C SER A 62 2.25 -9.61 -18.24
N SER A 63 1.91 -10.51 -19.13
CA SER A 63 0.53 -11.03 -19.22
C SER A 63 0.06 -11.83 -17.99
N TYR A 64 0.96 -12.18 -17.09
CA TYR A 64 0.64 -12.97 -15.90
C TYR A 64 1.05 -12.31 -14.58
N LEU A 65 1.75 -11.16 -14.61
CA LEU A 65 2.24 -10.49 -13.41
C LEU A 65 2.05 -8.97 -13.48
N CYS A 66 1.50 -8.41 -12.41
CA CYS A 66 1.35 -6.98 -12.21
C CYS A 66 1.91 -6.57 -10.86
N ASP A 67 2.89 -5.68 -10.86
CA ASP A 67 3.38 -5.04 -9.65
C ASP A 67 2.42 -3.94 -9.22
N VAL A 68 2.11 -3.89 -7.94
CA VAL A 68 1.18 -2.91 -7.36
C VAL A 68 1.79 -2.28 -6.12
N ASP A 69 1.21 -1.17 -5.66
CA ASP A 69 1.56 -0.61 -4.36
C ASP A 69 1.16 -1.60 -3.25
N ASP A 70 1.76 -1.43 -2.07
CA ASP A 70 1.40 -2.23 -0.91
C ASP A 70 -0.11 -2.19 -0.68
N ILE A 71 -0.73 -3.35 -0.64
CA ILE A 71 -2.18 -3.51 -0.48
C ILE A 71 -2.47 -4.56 0.59
N THR A 72 -3.38 -4.24 1.50
CA THR A 72 -3.77 -5.14 2.59
C THR A 72 -5.00 -5.97 2.24
N SER A 73 -5.91 -5.41 1.46
CA SER A 73 -7.10 -6.12 0.99
C SER A 73 -7.54 -5.64 -0.37
N ILE A 74 -8.12 -6.53 -1.15
CA ILE A 74 -8.68 -6.24 -2.48
C ILE A 74 -10.18 -6.46 -2.45
N THR A 75 -10.93 -5.47 -2.93
CA THR A 75 -12.37 -5.54 -3.15
C THR A 75 -12.67 -5.99 -4.58
N SER A 76 -11.97 -5.43 -5.56
CA SER A 76 -12.17 -5.80 -6.96
C SER A 76 -10.92 -5.59 -7.80
N ILE A 77 -10.76 -6.46 -8.80
CA ILE A 77 -9.76 -6.35 -9.86
C ILE A 77 -10.48 -6.39 -11.19
N SER A 78 -10.09 -5.50 -12.09
CA SER A 78 -10.58 -5.49 -13.47
C SER A 78 -9.43 -5.20 -14.41
N THR A 79 -9.46 -5.78 -15.59
CA THR A 79 -8.60 -5.40 -16.70
C THR A 79 -9.39 -4.52 -17.67
N ILE A 80 -8.69 -3.65 -18.37
CA ILE A 80 -9.27 -2.77 -19.39
C ILE A 80 -8.80 -3.30 -20.73
N ASP A 81 -9.73 -3.80 -21.52
CA ASP A 81 -9.50 -4.29 -22.87
C ASP A 81 -10.30 -3.43 -23.84
N ASP A 82 -9.60 -2.69 -24.70
CA ASP A 82 -10.19 -1.76 -25.66
C ASP A 82 -11.29 -0.86 -25.07
N GLY A 83 -11.00 -0.29 -23.87
CA GLY A 83 -11.94 0.56 -23.13
C GLY A 83 -13.04 -0.18 -22.36
N THR A 84 -13.08 -1.51 -22.41
CA THR A 84 -14.05 -2.33 -21.69
C THR A 84 -13.43 -2.93 -20.43
N LEU A 85 -14.13 -2.79 -19.30
CA LEU A 85 -13.72 -3.39 -18.03
C LEU A 85 -14.13 -4.87 -17.99
N ILE A 86 -13.16 -5.74 -17.75
CA ILE A 86 -13.38 -7.17 -17.53
C ILE A 86 -13.11 -7.45 -16.04
N SER A 87 -14.14 -7.81 -15.30
CA SER A 87 -14.03 -8.11 -13.88
C SER A 87 -13.40 -9.48 -13.64
N TRP A 88 -12.50 -9.58 -12.68
CA TRP A 88 -11.85 -10.81 -12.25
C TRP A 88 -12.50 -11.36 -10.99
N THR A 89 -12.51 -12.68 -10.85
CA THR A 89 -12.95 -13.37 -9.64
C THR A 89 -11.73 -13.83 -8.83
N ALA A 90 -11.96 -14.28 -7.60
CA ALA A 90 -10.88 -14.82 -6.75
C ALA A 90 -10.14 -16.02 -7.33
N ASN A 91 -10.73 -16.71 -8.32
CA ASN A 91 -10.11 -17.83 -9.01
C ASN A 91 -9.19 -17.42 -10.16
N ASP A 92 -9.20 -16.15 -10.54
CA ASP A 92 -8.45 -15.64 -11.69
C ASP A 92 -7.07 -15.08 -11.29
N TYR A 93 -6.87 -14.79 -10.01
CA TYR A 93 -5.64 -14.17 -9.52
C TYR A 93 -5.16 -14.73 -8.19
N GLN A 94 -3.89 -14.50 -7.91
CA GLN A 94 -3.21 -14.82 -6.67
C GLN A 94 -2.43 -13.59 -6.20
N LEU A 95 -2.55 -13.28 -4.92
CA LEU A 95 -1.79 -12.19 -4.30
C LEU A 95 -0.42 -12.70 -3.85
N GLU A 96 0.61 -11.89 -4.04
CA GLU A 96 1.98 -12.17 -3.63
C GLU A 96 2.55 -11.02 -2.80
N PRO A 97 3.41 -11.29 -1.78
CA PRO A 97 3.90 -12.61 -1.39
C PRO A 97 2.80 -13.53 -0.85
N LEU A 98 2.93 -14.82 -1.08
CA LEU A 98 1.93 -15.81 -0.67
C LEU A 98 1.66 -15.73 0.84
N ASN A 99 0.39 -15.78 1.21
CA ASN A 99 -0.09 -15.68 2.59
C ASN A 99 0.25 -14.33 3.27
N GLY A 100 0.70 -13.32 2.54
CA GLY A 100 1.13 -12.05 3.12
C GLY A 100 2.34 -12.19 4.05
N LEU A 101 3.26 -13.11 3.73
CA LEU A 101 4.44 -13.37 4.54
C LEU A 101 5.73 -13.21 3.74
N ALA A 102 6.72 -12.53 4.31
CA ALA A 102 8.10 -12.54 3.86
C ALA A 102 8.99 -12.90 5.05
N ASP A 103 9.83 -13.93 4.90
CA ASP A 103 10.68 -14.45 5.98
C ASP A 103 9.92 -14.69 7.30
N SER A 104 8.71 -15.24 7.19
CA SER A 104 7.78 -15.51 8.30
C SER A 104 7.26 -14.25 9.02
N GLN A 105 7.44 -13.06 8.44
CA GLN A 105 6.90 -11.81 8.96
C GLN A 105 5.70 -11.35 8.10
N PRO A 106 4.62 -10.84 8.72
CA PRO A 106 3.51 -10.26 7.97
C PRO A 106 3.96 -9.07 7.12
N VAL A 107 3.59 -9.08 5.85
CA VAL A 107 3.84 -7.97 4.90
C VAL A 107 2.61 -7.78 4.02
N PRO A 108 2.39 -6.56 3.51
CA PRO A 108 1.32 -6.35 2.54
C PRO A 108 1.63 -7.06 1.22
N PHE A 109 0.59 -7.30 0.45
CA PHE A 109 0.74 -7.80 -0.91
C PHE A 109 1.24 -6.66 -1.81
N ASN A 110 2.10 -6.97 -2.75
CA ASN A 110 2.66 -6.00 -3.69
C ASN A 110 2.70 -6.50 -5.14
N LYS A 111 2.17 -7.67 -5.39
CA LYS A 111 2.06 -8.25 -6.74
C LYS A 111 0.77 -9.03 -6.89
N ILE A 112 0.26 -9.04 -8.10
CA ILE A 112 -0.90 -9.83 -8.49
C ILE A 112 -0.49 -10.72 -9.65
N ARG A 113 -0.71 -12.01 -9.48
CA ARG A 113 -0.44 -13.03 -10.51
C ARG A 113 -1.74 -13.53 -11.11
N ALA A 114 -1.82 -13.55 -12.43
CA ALA A 114 -2.91 -14.21 -13.14
C ALA A 114 -2.70 -15.73 -13.08
N ILE A 115 -3.69 -16.46 -12.60
CA ILE A 115 -3.63 -17.93 -12.44
C ILE A 115 -4.75 -18.66 -13.17
N GLY A 116 -5.78 -17.94 -13.62
CA GLY A 116 -6.91 -18.50 -14.35
C GLY A 116 -6.73 -18.41 -15.87
N SER A 117 -7.83 -18.32 -16.57
CA SER A 117 -7.87 -18.16 -18.02
C SER A 117 -7.69 -16.72 -18.49
N LEU A 118 -7.81 -15.75 -17.57
CA LEU A 118 -7.61 -14.34 -17.85
C LEU A 118 -6.12 -13.98 -17.72
N GLY A 119 -5.71 -12.96 -18.45
CA GLY A 119 -4.36 -12.41 -18.41
C GLY A 119 -4.39 -10.90 -18.45
N PHE A 120 -3.25 -10.28 -18.13
CA PHE A 120 -3.09 -8.84 -18.24
C PHE A 120 -2.74 -8.44 -19.67
N GLU A 121 -3.35 -7.37 -20.15
CA GLU A 121 -2.96 -6.75 -21.41
C GLU A 121 -1.75 -5.84 -21.17
N VAL A 122 -0.66 -6.12 -21.89
CA VAL A 122 0.58 -5.33 -21.80
C VAL A 122 0.66 -4.44 -23.02
N GLU A 123 0.32 -3.16 -22.85
CA GLU A 123 0.29 -2.18 -23.94
C GLU A 123 1.16 -0.97 -23.64
N ASN A 124 2.40 -0.97 -24.11
CA ASN A 124 3.31 0.21 -24.17
C ASN A 124 3.32 1.11 -22.91
N GLY A 125 3.11 0.53 -21.72
CA GLY A 125 3.04 1.28 -20.47
C GLY A 125 1.66 1.87 -20.14
N GLU A 126 0.62 1.53 -20.89
CA GLU A 126 -0.75 1.93 -20.57
C GLU A 126 -1.24 1.23 -19.30
N ALA A 127 -2.04 1.94 -18.52
CA ALA A 127 -2.69 1.38 -17.34
C ALA A 127 -3.88 0.54 -17.76
N THR A 128 -3.69 -0.78 -17.82
CA THR A 128 -4.73 -1.75 -18.23
C THR A 128 -5.32 -2.54 -17.07
N VAL A 129 -4.84 -2.30 -15.85
CA VAL A 129 -5.31 -2.99 -14.64
C VAL A 129 -5.89 -1.98 -13.67
N ARG A 130 -7.11 -2.21 -13.22
CA ARG A 130 -7.79 -1.39 -12.21
C ARG A 130 -8.06 -2.19 -10.97
N ILE A 131 -7.62 -1.67 -9.83
CA ILE A 131 -7.73 -2.33 -8.52
C ILE A 131 -8.43 -1.40 -7.55
N THR A 132 -9.44 -1.92 -6.87
CA THR A 132 -10.08 -1.26 -5.73
C THR A 132 -9.78 -2.08 -4.48
N GLY A 133 -9.27 -1.42 -3.46
CA GLY A 133 -8.90 -2.05 -2.19
C GLY A 133 -8.31 -1.08 -1.19
N VAL A 134 -7.80 -1.61 -0.11
CA VAL A 134 -7.15 -0.83 0.96
C VAL A 134 -5.64 -0.90 0.78
N PHE A 135 -5.03 0.22 0.48
CA PHE A 135 -3.59 0.35 0.23
C PHE A 135 -2.83 0.79 1.48
N GLY A 136 -1.60 0.35 1.58
CA GLY A 136 -0.67 0.65 2.66
C GLY A 136 -0.29 -0.57 3.47
N TYR A 137 0.45 -0.33 4.54
CA TYR A 137 0.81 -1.34 5.53
C TYR A 137 -0.27 -1.44 6.60
N GLU A 138 -0.58 -2.64 7.05
CA GLU A 138 -1.41 -2.84 8.23
C GLU A 138 -0.55 -2.56 9.48
N SER A 139 -1.09 -1.78 10.42
CA SER A 139 -0.44 -1.45 11.68
C SER A 139 -0.74 -2.49 12.76
#